data_320fd1a9b59cfcec7ffb5cd411a4f8b9
#
_entry.id   320fd1a9b59cfcec7ffb5cd411a4f8b9
#
_cell.length_a   1.000
_cell.length_b   1.000
_cell.length_c   1.000
_cell.angle_alpha   90.00
_cell.angle_beta   90.00
_cell.angle_gamma   90.00
#
_symmetry.space_group_name_H-M   'P 1'
#
loop_
_entity.id
_entity.type
_entity.pdbx_description
1 polymer ?
#
loop_
_entity_poly.entity_id
_entity_poly.type
_entity_poly.pdbx_seq_one_letter_code
_entity_poly.pdbx_strand_id
1 'polypeptide(L)'
;FTIVPAVQGNDVDPEKTKQVITAVVRAGSRELSLEETGCYRTVGVWESDENLKALCAAMNSRRTKQLRYVFGDASEVLSGETMASWITGSSNGQVTLDQEKVAAFVANLAATYDTAGKTRTFTGVTGAEYQLTGPYGWKIDQTAETDNLVLMAQTGINQEREVQFSQQ
;
A
#
# COMPACT_ATOMS: atom_id res chain seq x y z
N PHE A 1 8.24 -10.54 -1.15
CA PHE A 1 7.64 -10.49 -2.49
C PHE A 1 8.61 -11.04 -3.51
N THR A 2 8.11 -11.78 -4.49
CA THR A 2 8.89 -12.34 -5.59
C THR A 2 8.16 -12.06 -6.91
N ILE A 3 8.94 -11.84 -7.96
CA ILE A 3 8.38 -11.71 -9.30
C ILE A 3 8.06 -13.12 -9.80
N VAL A 4 6.84 -13.33 -10.23
CA VAL A 4 6.44 -14.56 -10.92
C VAL A 4 6.73 -14.38 -12.40
N PRO A 5 7.48 -15.31 -13.04
CA PRO A 5 7.75 -15.22 -14.47
C PRO A 5 6.47 -15.16 -15.29
N ALA A 6 6.45 -14.30 -16.28
CA ALA A 6 5.35 -14.23 -17.23
C ALA A 6 5.38 -15.42 -18.18
N VAL A 7 4.21 -15.90 -18.55
CA VAL A 7 4.06 -16.95 -19.56
C VAL A 7 3.33 -16.36 -20.75
N GLN A 8 3.90 -16.54 -21.95
CA GLN A 8 3.24 -16.11 -23.18
C GLN A 8 1.92 -16.88 -23.32
N GLY A 9 0.82 -16.13 -23.35
CA GLY A 9 -0.51 -16.70 -23.56
C GLY A 9 -0.75 -17.06 -25.04
N ASN A 10 -1.84 -17.76 -25.29
CA ASN A 10 -2.34 -18.13 -26.61
C ASN A 10 -3.50 -17.21 -27.08
N ASP A 11 -3.58 -16.00 -26.54
CA ASP A 11 -4.55 -14.99 -26.98
C ASP A 11 -4.18 -14.46 -28.36
N VAL A 12 -5.01 -14.77 -29.33
CA VAL A 12 -4.76 -14.47 -30.75
C VAL A 12 -5.16 -13.03 -31.04
N ASP A 13 -4.31 -12.28 -31.74
CA ASP A 13 -4.66 -11.00 -32.33
C ASP A 13 -5.46 -11.23 -33.64
N PRO A 14 -6.78 -10.96 -33.65
CA PRO A 14 -7.64 -11.29 -34.77
C PRO A 14 -7.26 -10.56 -36.05
N GLU A 15 -6.86 -9.28 -35.95
CA GLU A 15 -6.54 -8.47 -37.13
C GLU A 15 -5.23 -8.91 -37.75
N LYS A 16 -4.20 -9.12 -36.96
CA LYS A 16 -2.92 -9.62 -37.42
C LYS A 16 -3.06 -11.03 -38.02
N THR A 17 -3.80 -11.89 -37.35
CA THR A 17 -4.05 -13.27 -37.84
C THR A 17 -4.77 -13.26 -39.18
N LYS A 18 -5.80 -12.43 -39.35
CA LYS A 18 -6.51 -12.26 -40.63
C LYS A 18 -5.57 -11.82 -41.74
N GLN A 19 -4.69 -10.84 -41.48
CA GLN A 19 -3.70 -10.38 -42.45
C GLN A 19 -2.74 -11.49 -42.85
N VAL A 20 -2.20 -12.22 -41.88
CA VAL A 20 -1.24 -13.32 -42.13
C VAL A 20 -1.90 -14.45 -42.89
N ILE A 21 -3.09 -14.90 -42.51
CA ILE A 21 -3.84 -15.96 -43.22
C ILE A 21 -4.08 -15.52 -44.66
N THR A 22 -4.48 -14.28 -44.89
CA THR A 22 -4.71 -13.76 -46.23
C THR A 22 -3.44 -13.80 -47.11
N ALA A 23 -2.29 -13.43 -46.50
CA ALA A 23 -1.00 -13.46 -47.19
C ALA A 23 -0.57 -14.90 -47.53
N VAL A 24 -0.70 -15.84 -46.59
CA VAL A 24 -0.36 -17.26 -46.75
C VAL A 24 -1.20 -17.92 -47.86
N VAL A 25 -2.50 -17.67 -47.85
CA VAL A 25 -3.43 -18.18 -48.88
C VAL A 25 -3.05 -17.62 -50.26
N ARG A 26 -2.76 -16.34 -50.37
CA ARG A 26 -2.32 -15.73 -51.64
C ARG A 26 -0.99 -16.29 -52.14
N ALA A 27 -0.10 -16.63 -51.23
CA ALA A 27 1.20 -17.25 -51.56
C ALA A 27 1.10 -18.75 -51.94
N GLY A 28 -0.10 -19.36 -51.78
CA GLY A 28 -0.33 -20.81 -52.03
C GLY A 28 0.35 -21.72 -51.01
N SER A 29 0.75 -21.22 -49.86
CA SER A 29 1.31 -22.01 -48.78
C SER A 29 0.21 -22.85 -48.12
N ARG A 30 0.57 -24.08 -47.66
CA ARG A 30 -0.34 -25.00 -47.04
C ARG A 30 -0.20 -25.08 -45.52
N GLU A 31 0.81 -24.41 -44.97
CA GLU A 31 1.11 -24.44 -43.54
C GLU A 31 1.30 -23.01 -43.06
N LEU A 32 0.87 -22.79 -41.83
CA LEU A 32 0.99 -21.53 -41.12
C LEU A 32 1.23 -21.80 -39.64
N SER A 33 2.34 -21.30 -39.08
CA SER A 33 2.57 -21.24 -37.65
C SER A 33 2.12 -19.87 -37.14
N LEU A 34 1.11 -19.83 -36.27
CA LEU A 34 0.65 -18.58 -35.64
C LEU A 34 1.70 -18.02 -34.68
N GLU A 35 2.52 -18.88 -34.09
CA GLU A 35 3.60 -18.50 -33.19
C GLU A 35 4.73 -17.81 -33.96
N GLU A 36 5.27 -18.45 -35.01
CA GLU A 36 6.37 -17.91 -35.81
C GLU A 36 5.99 -16.58 -36.50
N THR A 37 4.72 -16.44 -36.88
CA THR A 37 4.21 -15.21 -37.50
C THR A 37 3.82 -14.15 -36.47
N GLY A 38 3.93 -14.46 -35.17
CA GLY A 38 3.65 -13.55 -34.08
C GLY A 38 2.19 -13.11 -34.01
N CYS A 39 1.26 -14.03 -34.32
CA CYS A 39 -0.18 -13.76 -34.29
C CYS A 39 -0.78 -13.73 -32.88
N TYR A 40 -0.01 -14.09 -31.87
CA TYR A 40 -0.45 -13.98 -30.48
C TYR A 40 -0.18 -12.59 -29.92
N ARG A 41 -1.07 -12.12 -29.03
CA ARG A 41 -0.82 -10.90 -28.27
C ARG A 41 0.36 -11.11 -27.34
N THR A 42 1.27 -10.17 -27.30
CA THR A 42 2.44 -10.22 -26.44
C THR A 42 2.06 -9.88 -25.00
N VAL A 43 2.76 -10.47 -24.04
CA VAL A 43 2.69 -10.08 -22.64
C VAL A 43 3.11 -8.60 -22.49
N GLY A 44 2.31 -7.81 -21.78
CA GLY A 44 2.56 -6.38 -21.61
C GLY A 44 3.74 -6.06 -20.68
N VAL A 45 3.96 -6.93 -19.68
CA VAL A 45 5.02 -6.78 -18.69
C VAL A 45 5.69 -8.13 -18.47
N TRP A 46 7.00 -8.18 -18.67
CA TRP A 46 7.83 -9.36 -18.43
C TRP A 46 8.55 -9.25 -17.09
N GLU A 47 9.03 -10.36 -16.54
CA GLU A 47 9.87 -10.41 -15.34
C GLU A 47 11.17 -9.60 -15.47
N SER A 48 11.59 -9.32 -16.70
CA SER A 48 12.76 -8.45 -17.01
C SER A 48 12.47 -6.96 -16.88
N ASP A 49 11.21 -6.56 -16.75
CA ASP A 49 10.83 -5.15 -16.64
C ASP A 49 11.45 -4.47 -15.40
N GLU A 50 12.16 -3.37 -15.66
CA GLU A 50 12.91 -2.66 -14.60
C GLU A 50 11.97 -1.98 -13.58
N ASN A 51 10.78 -1.53 -13.99
CA ASN A 51 9.82 -0.94 -13.07
C ASN A 51 9.23 -2.02 -12.14
N LEU A 52 8.96 -3.21 -12.69
CA LEU A 52 8.50 -4.35 -11.89
C LEU A 52 9.55 -4.79 -10.87
N LYS A 53 10.82 -4.87 -11.29
CA LYS A 53 11.94 -5.18 -10.39
C LYS A 53 12.10 -4.12 -9.30
N ALA A 54 12.05 -2.83 -9.67
CA ALA A 54 12.14 -1.72 -8.74
C ALA A 54 10.99 -1.74 -7.73
N LEU A 55 9.76 -2.01 -8.17
CA LEU A 55 8.59 -2.16 -7.31
C LEU A 55 8.78 -3.32 -6.32
N CYS A 56 9.18 -4.48 -6.80
CA CYS A 56 9.42 -5.66 -5.95
C CYS A 56 10.52 -5.37 -4.90
N ALA A 57 11.61 -4.74 -5.30
CA ALA A 57 12.69 -4.34 -4.40
C ALA A 57 12.22 -3.33 -3.36
N ALA A 58 11.43 -2.33 -3.77
CA ALA A 58 10.85 -1.32 -2.89
C ALA A 58 9.91 -1.95 -1.83
N MET A 59 9.05 -2.88 -2.23
CA MET A 59 8.17 -3.60 -1.31
C MET A 59 8.97 -4.45 -0.32
N ASN A 60 9.98 -5.18 -0.79
CA ASN A 60 10.82 -6.00 0.09
C ASN A 60 11.66 -5.17 1.06
N SER A 61 12.20 -4.05 0.61
CA SER A 61 12.93 -3.11 1.48
C SER A 61 12.06 -2.57 2.62
N ARG A 62 10.79 -2.33 2.38
CA ARG A 62 9.86 -1.81 3.40
C ARG A 62 9.40 -2.86 4.40
N ARG A 63 9.34 -4.13 4.02
CA ARG A 63 8.95 -5.23 4.93
C ARG A 63 9.83 -5.34 6.16
N THR A 64 11.07 -4.92 6.07
CA THR A 64 12.03 -4.96 7.20
C THR A 64 11.97 -3.71 8.08
N LYS A 65 11.14 -2.73 7.73
CA LYS A 65 10.97 -1.49 8.47
C LYS A 65 9.81 -1.61 9.45
N GLN A 66 9.82 -0.75 10.45
CA GLN A 66 8.69 -0.60 11.37
C GLN A 66 8.60 0.84 11.85
N LEU A 67 7.40 1.27 12.16
CA LEU A 67 7.14 2.54 12.79
C LEU A 67 6.46 2.25 14.14
N ARG A 68 7.05 2.73 15.22
CA ARG A 68 6.49 2.61 16.56
C ARG A 68 5.86 3.93 16.96
N TYR A 69 4.57 3.90 17.18
CA TYR A 69 3.83 4.99 17.79
C TYR A 69 3.87 4.88 19.31
N VAL A 70 4.06 6.01 19.99
CA VAL A 70 4.05 6.11 21.43
C VAL A 70 2.89 7.00 21.88
N PHE A 71 2.13 6.53 22.89
CA PHE A 71 0.95 7.19 23.45
C PHE A 71 1.09 7.18 24.99
N GLY A 72 2.00 7.99 25.53
CA GLY A 72 2.36 7.92 26.95
C GLY A 72 2.98 6.55 27.29
N ASP A 73 2.32 5.79 28.15
CA ASP A 73 2.80 4.44 28.54
C ASP A 73 2.41 3.33 27.55
N ALA A 74 1.55 3.62 26.56
CA ALA A 74 1.13 2.69 25.53
C ALA A 74 1.93 2.87 24.26
N SER A 75 2.01 1.83 23.44
CA SER A 75 2.61 1.93 22.12
C SER A 75 1.95 0.98 21.12
N GLU A 76 2.00 1.37 19.84
CA GLU A 76 1.51 0.58 18.70
C GLU A 76 2.61 0.46 17.66
N VAL A 77 2.77 -0.72 17.06
CA VAL A 77 3.79 -0.97 16.04
C VAL A 77 3.12 -1.19 14.69
N LEU A 78 3.38 -0.29 13.77
CA LEU A 78 3.06 -0.48 12.36
C LEU A 78 4.20 -1.26 11.71
N SER A 79 3.93 -2.50 11.34
CA SER A 79 4.92 -3.37 10.70
C SER A 79 5.21 -2.97 9.26
N GLY A 80 6.43 -3.24 8.80
CA GLY A 80 6.80 -3.05 7.41
C GLY A 80 5.99 -3.92 6.44
N GLU A 81 5.49 -5.05 6.89
CA GLU A 81 4.62 -5.92 6.09
C GLU A 81 3.27 -5.24 5.82
N THR A 82 2.68 -4.60 6.84
CA THR A 82 1.47 -3.80 6.68
C THR A 82 1.71 -2.61 5.76
N MET A 83 2.80 -1.84 5.95
CA MET A 83 3.17 -0.73 5.07
C MET A 83 3.36 -1.18 3.62
N ALA A 84 4.03 -2.31 3.40
CA ALA A 84 4.24 -2.86 2.07
C ALA A 84 2.93 -3.31 1.39
N SER A 85 1.94 -3.75 2.16
CA SER A 85 0.62 -4.13 1.63
C SER A 85 -0.22 -2.95 1.12
N TRP A 86 0.15 -1.73 1.48
CA TRP A 86 -0.49 -0.50 1.00
C TRP A 86 0.06 -0.01 -0.34
N ILE A 87 1.17 -0.59 -0.82
CA ILE A 87 1.78 -0.16 -2.08
C ILE A 87 0.91 -0.66 -3.25
N THR A 88 0.46 0.27 -4.09
CA THR A 88 -0.35 -0.01 -5.27
C THR A 88 0.45 0.11 -6.57
N GLY A 89 1.60 0.77 -6.53
CA GLY A 89 2.44 0.96 -7.70
C GLY A 89 3.76 1.64 -7.38
N SER A 90 4.56 1.84 -8.42
CA SER A 90 5.81 2.60 -8.34
C SER A 90 6.05 3.35 -9.65
N SER A 91 6.52 4.58 -9.54
CA SER A 91 6.93 5.40 -10.68
C SER A 91 8.15 6.22 -10.30
N ASN A 92 9.18 6.24 -11.15
CA ASN A 92 10.42 6.98 -10.92
C ASN A 92 11.08 6.72 -9.54
N GLY A 93 11.01 5.48 -9.07
CA GLY A 93 11.59 5.08 -7.78
C GLY A 93 10.76 5.46 -6.55
N GLN A 94 9.63 6.15 -6.75
CA GLN A 94 8.68 6.45 -5.68
C GLN A 94 7.53 5.45 -5.70
N VAL A 95 7.08 5.02 -4.52
CA VAL A 95 5.92 4.15 -4.39
C VAL A 95 4.64 4.96 -4.26
N THR A 96 3.58 4.46 -4.89
CA THR A 96 2.22 4.96 -4.69
C THR A 96 1.54 4.10 -3.64
N LEU A 97 0.84 4.73 -2.71
CA LEU A 97 0.15 4.06 -1.61
C LEU A 97 -1.36 4.17 -1.75
N ASP A 98 -2.05 3.17 -1.24
CA ASP A 98 -3.48 3.15 -1.04
C ASP A 98 -3.83 4.07 0.16
N GLN A 99 -4.24 5.29 -0.14
CA GLN A 99 -4.53 6.31 0.88
C GLN A 99 -5.71 5.93 1.78
N GLU A 100 -6.67 5.15 1.28
CA GLU A 100 -7.80 4.69 2.10
C GLU A 100 -7.33 3.73 3.20
N LYS A 101 -6.41 2.83 2.88
CA LYS A 101 -5.82 1.92 3.89
C LYS A 101 -4.98 2.66 4.91
N VAL A 102 -4.21 3.66 4.48
CA VAL A 102 -3.44 4.51 5.39
C VAL A 102 -4.38 5.26 6.34
N ALA A 103 -5.42 5.91 5.81
CA ALA A 103 -6.40 6.63 6.61
C ALA A 103 -7.17 5.71 7.56
N ALA A 104 -7.54 4.50 7.12
CA ALA A 104 -8.20 3.50 7.97
C ALA A 104 -7.30 3.08 9.15
N PHE A 105 -6.00 2.92 8.92
CA PHE A 105 -5.06 2.62 10.01
C PHE A 105 -5.01 3.77 11.04
N VAL A 106 -4.89 5.03 10.57
CA VAL A 106 -4.89 6.21 11.45
C VAL A 106 -6.22 6.34 12.22
N ALA A 107 -7.36 6.07 11.56
CA ALA A 107 -8.65 6.06 12.22
C ALA A 107 -8.74 4.98 13.33
N ASN A 108 -8.14 3.81 13.14
CA ASN A 108 -8.05 2.78 14.16
C ASN A 108 -7.17 3.21 15.35
N LEU A 109 -6.06 3.93 15.09
CA LEU A 109 -5.25 4.53 16.16
C LEU A 109 -6.09 5.53 16.96
N ALA A 110 -6.83 6.41 16.30
CA ALA A 110 -7.68 7.40 16.95
C ALA A 110 -8.79 6.71 17.78
N ALA A 111 -9.45 5.70 17.23
CA ALA A 111 -10.49 4.95 17.97
C ALA A 111 -9.94 4.30 19.25
N THR A 112 -8.69 3.85 19.22
CA THR A 112 -8.05 3.16 20.34
C THR A 112 -7.47 4.13 21.37
N TYR A 113 -6.75 5.15 20.91
CA TYR A 113 -5.89 5.98 21.76
C TYR A 113 -6.44 7.38 22.05
N ASP A 114 -7.45 7.88 21.32
CA ASP A 114 -8.09 9.15 21.68
C ASP A 114 -8.73 9.06 23.06
N THR A 115 -8.46 10.09 23.86
CA THR A 115 -9.01 10.21 25.21
C THR A 115 -9.92 11.42 25.38
N ALA A 116 -9.95 12.32 24.42
CA ALA A 116 -10.83 13.49 24.42
C ALA A 116 -12.31 13.05 24.46
N GLY A 117 -13.07 13.66 25.35
CA GLY A 117 -14.49 13.37 25.52
C GLY A 117 -14.82 12.05 26.23
N LYS A 118 -13.82 11.24 26.60
CA LYS A 118 -14.07 10.02 27.40
C LYS A 118 -14.39 10.36 28.84
N THR A 119 -15.37 9.64 29.41
CA THR A 119 -15.69 9.75 30.84
C THR A 119 -14.56 9.17 31.70
N ARG A 120 -14.12 9.90 32.70
CA ARG A 120 -13.08 9.50 33.63
C ARG A 120 -13.61 9.54 35.06
N THR A 121 -13.18 8.56 35.89
CA THR A 121 -13.45 8.57 37.32
C THR A 121 -12.39 9.43 38.01
N PHE A 122 -12.82 10.40 38.75
CA PHE A 122 -11.99 11.23 39.61
C PHE A 122 -12.34 10.98 41.08
N THR A 123 -11.32 10.67 41.88
CA THR A 123 -11.52 10.48 43.34
C THR A 123 -11.16 11.82 44.03
N GLY A 124 -12.16 12.43 44.65
CA GLY A 124 -11.96 13.67 45.40
C GLY A 124 -11.19 13.44 46.70
N VAL A 125 -10.77 14.52 47.33
CA VAL A 125 -9.98 14.49 48.59
C VAL A 125 -10.71 13.82 49.75
N THR A 126 -12.04 13.71 49.68
CA THR A 126 -12.88 13.02 50.68
C THR A 126 -13.04 11.51 50.38
N GLY A 127 -12.42 11.00 49.34
CA GLY A 127 -12.58 9.62 48.86
C GLY A 127 -13.84 9.37 48.02
N ALA A 128 -14.64 10.40 47.73
CA ALA A 128 -15.82 10.29 46.86
C ALA A 128 -15.39 10.23 45.39
N GLU A 129 -16.02 9.34 44.63
CA GLU A 129 -15.78 9.19 43.20
C GLU A 129 -16.76 10.03 42.37
N TYR A 130 -16.24 10.71 41.40
CA TYR A 130 -16.98 11.55 40.46
C TYR A 130 -16.72 11.07 39.02
N GLN A 131 -17.77 10.97 38.22
CA GLN A 131 -17.66 10.71 36.79
C GLN A 131 -17.60 12.07 36.04
N LEU A 132 -16.48 12.34 35.45
CA LEU A 132 -16.24 13.58 34.70
C LEU A 132 -16.13 13.29 33.20
N THR A 133 -16.96 13.97 32.39
CA THR A 133 -16.90 13.96 30.95
C THR A 133 -16.69 15.40 30.49
N GLY A 134 -15.70 15.61 29.62
CA GLY A 134 -15.38 16.96 29.16
C GLY A 134 -14.54 16.93 27.88
N PRO A 135 -14.32 18.09 27.25
CA PRO A 135 -13.57 18.18 25.99
C PRO A 135 -12.04 18.02 26.17
N TYR A 136 -11.58 17.72 27.38
CA TYR A 136 -10.17 17.51 27.69
C TYR A 136 -9.70 16.11 27.31
N GLY A 137 -8.42 16.00 27.01
CA GLY A 137 -7.74 14.77 26.62
C GLY A 137 -7.13 14.86 25.24
N TRP A 138 -6.46 13.83 24.85
CA TRP A 138 -5.76 13.74 23.56
C TRP A 138 -6.72 13.38 22.44
N LYS A 139 -6.51 14.02 21.28
CA LYS A 139 -7.22 13.72 20.05
C LYS A 139 -6.25 13.76 18.88
N ILE A 140 -6.14 12.68 18.15
CA ILE A 140 -5.28 12.56 16.98
C ILE A 140 -5.80 13.46 15.86
N ASP A 141 -4.90 14.22 15.24
CA ASP A 141 -5.16 14.86 13.95
C ASP A 141 -5.03 13.83 12.83
N GLN A 142 -6.15 13.19 12.52
CA GLN A 142 -6.16 12.09 11.56
C GLN A 142 -5.71 12.53 10.16
N THR A 143 -6.00 13.77 9.76
CA THR A 143 -5.59 14.28 8.45
C THR A 143 -4.08 14.49 8.40
N ALA A 144 -3.54 15.26 9.35
CA ALA A 144 -2.11 15.53 9.41
C ALA A 144 -1.29 14.24 9.63
N GLU A 145 -1.80 13.30 10.44
CA GLU A 145 -1.11 12.04 10.66
C GLU A 145 -1.14 11.13 9.43
N THR A 146 -2.25 11.12 8.68
CA THR A 146 -2.33 10.36 7.42
C THR A 146 -1.30 10.89 6.41
N ASP A 147 -1.19 12.21 6.24
CA ASP A 147 -0.22 12.81 5.34
C ASP A 147 1.23 12.49 5.75
N ASN A 148 1.53 12.60 7.05
CA ASN A 148 2.83 12.23 7.60
C ASN A 148 3.15 10.75 7.38
N LEU A 149 2.18 9.87 7.61
CA LEU A 149 2.37 8.43 7.46
C LEU A 149 2.59 8.04 5.99
N VAL A 150 1.90 8.70 5.04
CA VAL A 150 2.15 8.53 3.61
C VAL A 150 3.60 8.85 3.26
N LEU A 151 4.12 9.99 3.71
CA LEU A 151 5.52 10.38 3.48
C LEU A 151 6.51 9.37 4.08
N MET A 152 6.26 8.90 5.29
CA MET A 152 7.12 7.91 5.96
C MET A 152 7.10 6.56 5.27
N ALA A 153 5.93 6.09 4.89
CA ALA A 153 5.81 4.82 4.18
C ALA A 153 6.44 4.86 2.78
N GLN A 154 6.41 6.03 2.11
CA GLN A 154 7.13 6.24 0.85
C GLN A 154 8.65 6.16 1.01
N THR A 155 9.19 6.68 2.08
CA THR A 155 10.64 6.69 2.35
C THR A 155 11.12 5.40 3.03
N GLY A 156 10.24 4.64 3.67
CA GLY A 156 10.58 3.40 4.36
C GLY A 156 11.41 3.63 5.65
N ILE A 157 10.98 4.58 6.46
CA ILE A 157 11.68 4.96 7.70
C ILE A 157 11.44 3.90 8.80
N ASN A 158 12.48 3.68 9.60
CA ASN A 158 12.45 2.87 10.80
C ASN A 158 12.66 3.81 12.00
N GLN A 159 11.56 4.14 12.70
CA GLN A 159 11.62 5.11 13.78
C GLN A 159 10.55 4.88 14.85
N GLU A 160 10.76 5.51 16.00
CA GLU A 160 9.77 5.68 17.06
C GLU A 160 9.33 7.15 17.09
N ARG A 161 8.03 7.41 17.24
CA ARG A 161 7.49 8.78 17.29
C ARG A 161 6.17 8.86 18.05
N GLU A 162 5.86 10.05 18.48
CA GLU A 162 4.49 10.41 18.87
C GLU A 162 3.65 10.72 17.63
N VAL A 163 2.34 10.45 17.72
CA VAL A 163 1.36 10.80 16.72
C VAL A 163 1.11 12.31 16.69
N GLN A 164 0.63 12.83 15.57
CA GLN A 164 0.20 14.23 15.50
C GLN A 164 -1.15 14.39 16.20
N PHE A 165 -1.19 15.27 17.21
CA PHE A 165 -2.43 15.58 17.92
C PHE A 165 -3.03 16.91 17.43
N SER A 166 -4.36 16.95 17.33
CA SER A 166 -5.16 18.17 17.17
C SER A 166 -5.52 18.80 18.53
N GLN A 167 -5.46 17.99 19.60
CA GLN A 167 -5.70 18.39 20.97
C GLN A 167 -4.86 17.54 21.93
N GLN A 168 -4.25 18.20 22.93
CA GLN A 168 -3.53 17.60 24.06
C GLN A 168 -4.01 18.19 25.37
#